data_7ebf4074a6064204d82a6c16fd0d5759
#
_entry.id   7ebf4074a6064204d82a6c16fd0d5759
#
_cell.length_a   1.000
_cell.length_b   1.000
_cell.length_c   1.000
_cell.angle_alpha   90.00
_cell.angle_beta   90.00
_cell.angle_gamma   90.00
#
_symmetry.space_group_name_H-M   'P 1'
#
loop_
_entity.id
_entity.type
_entity.pdbx_description
1 polymer ?
#
loop_
_entity_poly.entity_id
_entity_poly.type
_entity_poly.pdbx_seq_one_letter_code
_entity_poly.pdbx_strand_id
1 'polypeptide(L)'
;MPLPQPILEDLRRLWKIHRNPRWLFPHQAGTGPIGRGALARAFAAAAWEVGISRISPRTLRHSYATRLIERGVDIRIVQILLGHHSIATTAIYTHLTEPTRASLKEVLDKLMTGL
;
A
#
# COMPACT_ATOMS: atom_id res chain seq x y z
N MET A 1 -7.85 6.08 -0.34
CA MET A 1 -7.55 4.67 -0.04
C MET A 1 -7.31 4.49 1.46
N PRO A 2 -7.98 3.56 2.10
CA PRO A 2 -7.70 3.29 3.51
C PRO A 2 -6.26 2.77 3.69
N LEU A 3 -5.63 3.21 4.76
CA LEU A 3 -4.25 2.85 5.06
C LEU A 3 -4.20 2.09 6.38
N PRO A 4 -3.65 0.85 6.42
CA PRO A 4 -3.52 0.11 7.66
C PRO A 4 -2.69 0.89 8.69
N GLN A 5 -3.08 0.82 9.95
CA GLN A 5 -2.44 1.57 11.03
C GLN A 5 -0.93 1.29 11.16
N PRO A 6 -0.45 0.03 11.09
CA PRO A 6 0.99 -0.23 11.15
C PRO A 6 1.78 0.45 10.02
N ILE A 7 1.22 0.50 8.81
CA ILE A 7 1.86 1.17 7.67
C ILE A 7 1.90 2.68 7.89
N LEU A 8 0.82 3.27 8.38
CA LEU A 8 0.80 4.70 8.70
C LEU A 8 1.88 5.08 9.72
N GLU A 9 2.05 4.27 10.75
CA GLU A 9 3.09 4.47 11.75
C GLU A 9 4.50 4.39 11.15
N ASP A 10 4.75 3.41 10.27
CA ASP A 10 6.01 3.26 9.56
C ASP A 10 6.30 4.47 8.66
N LEU A 11 5.29 4.96 7.93
CA LEU A 11 5.43 6.13 7.08
C LEU A 11 5.71 7.39 7.89
N ARG A 12 5.08 7.55 9.06
CA ARG A 12 5.36 8.66 9.95
C ARG A 12 6.79 8.62 10.49
N ARG A 13 7.30 7.45 10.85
CA ARG A 13 8.69 7.27 11.28
C ARG A 13 9.65 7.63 10.16
N LEU A 14 9.40 7.20 8.95
CA LEU A 14 10.20 7.55 7.78
C LEU A 14 10.23 9.06 7.57
N TRP A 15 9.09 9.71 7.59
CA TRP A 15 9.01 11.15 7.38
C TRP A 15 9.78 11.93 8.46
N LYS A 16 9.73 11.50 9.71
CA LYS A 16 10.45 12.13 10.81
C LYS A 16 11.97 12.11 10.62
N ILE A 17 12.48 11.15 9.85
CA ILE A 17 13.91 11.06 9.55
C ILE A 17 14.35 12.13 8.56
N HIS A 18 13.64 12.29 7.44
CA HIS A 18 14.05 13.22 6.38
C HIS A 18 13.35 14.56 6.41
N ARG A 19 12.12 14.63 6.94
CA ARG A 19 11.29 15.82 7.07
C ARG A 19 11.12 16.63 5.78
N ASN A 20 11.09 15.96 4.65
CA ASN A 20 10.87 16.62 3.37
C ASN A 20 9.45 17.21 3.33
N PRO A 21 9.28 18.51 2.98
CA PRO A 21 7.97 19.17 3.03
C PRO A 21 7.02 18.74 1.92
N ARG A 22 7.52 18.12 0.86
CA ARG A 22 6.71 17.79 -0.32
C ARG A 22 6.62 16.30 -0.61
N TRP A 23 7.71 15.53 -0.37
CA TRP A 23 7.81 14.15 -0.79
C TRP A 23 7.92 13.21 0.40
N LEU A 24 7.07 12.20 0.45
CA LEU A 24 7.16 11.13 1.45
C LEU A 24 8.35 10.21 1.17
N PHE A 25 8.63 9.96 -0.11
CA PHE A 25 9.79 9.20 -0.57
C PHE A 25 10.65 10.09 -1.47
N PRO A 26 11.48 11.00 -0.90
CA PRO A 26 12.34 11.86 -1.69
C PRO A 26 13.55 11.11 -2.23
N HIS A 27 14.13 11.59 -3.33
CA HIS A 27 15.46 11.14 -3.74
C HIS A 27 16.53 11.79 -2.83
N GLN A 28 17.79 11.38 -2.98
CA GLN A 28 18.88 11.84 -2.09
C GLN A 28 19.02 13.37 -2.02
N ALA A 29 18.85 14.07 -3.14
CA ALA A 29 18.96 15.53 -3.16
C ALA A 29 17.75 16.24 -2.52
N GLY A 30 16.65 15.53 -2.24
CA GLY A 30 15.47 16.09 -1.60
C GLY A 30 14.61 17.01 -2.47
N THR A 31 14.93 17.17 -3.75
CA THR A 31 14.24 18.07 -4.68
C THR A 31 13.20 17.38 -5.56
N GLY A 32 13.03 16.09 -5.42
CA GLY A 32 12.07 15.31 -6.19
C GLY A 32 11.78 13.97 -5.54
N PRO A 33 10.87 13.18 -6.12
CA PRO A 33 10.55 11.86 -5.60
C PRO A 33 11.64 10.84 -5.91
N ILE A 34 11.62 9.71 -5.18
CA ILE A 34 12.51 8.59 -5.44
C ILE A 34 12.34 8.09 -6.88
N GLY A 35 13.45 7.78 -7.54
CA GLY A 35 13.43 7.23 -8.90
C GLY A 35 13.08 5.75 -8.93
N ARG A 36 12.64 5.27 -10.09
CA ARG A 36 12.29 3.85 -10.28
C ARG A 36 13.45 2.91 -9.99
N GLY A 37 14.67 3.27 -10.40
CA GLY A 37 15.85 2.46 -10.14
C GLY A 37 16.17 2.31 -8.66
N ALA A 38 16.09 3.40 -7.91
CA ALA A 38 16.30 3.38 -6.46
C ALA A 38 15.24 2.55 -5.75
N LEU A 39 13.97 2.67 -6.15
CA LEU A 39 12.88 1.87 -5.61
C LEU A 39 13.08 0.38 -5.91
N ALA A 40 13.46 0.03 -7.14
CA ALA A 40 13.73 -1.35 -7.53
C ALA A 40 14.88 -1.96 -6.72
N ARG A 41 15.95 -1.20 -6.48
CA ARG A 41 17.08 -1.65 -5.66
C ARG A 41 16.68 -1.86 -4.20
N ALA A 42 15.93 -0.94 -3.62
CA ALA A 42 15.43 -1.07 -2.26
C ALA A 42 14.54 -2.30 -2.10
N PHE A 43 13.66 -2.54 -3.06
CA PHE A 43 12.79 -3.70 -3.08
C PHE A 43 13.60 -5.01 -3.18
N ALA A 44 14.57 -5.06 -4.08
CA ALA A 44 15.42 -6.24 -4.26
C ALA A 44 16.24 -6.54 -2.99
N ALA A 45 16.77 -5.52 -2.33
CA ALA A 45 17.50 -5.68 -1.08
C ALA A 45 16.60 -6.23 0.04
N ALA A 46 15.39 -5.70 0.19
CA ALA A 46 14.43 -6.18 1.17
C ALA A 46 14.03 -7.64 0.90
N ALA A 47 13.77 -7.98 -0.36
CA ALA A 47 13.44 -9.35 -0.76
C ALA A 47 14.59 -10.33 -0.45
N TRP A 48 15.81 -9.91 -0.72
CA TRP A 48 17.01 -10.70 -0.41
C TRP A 48 17.13 -11.00 1.09
N GLU A 49 16.89 -9.99 1.94
CA GLU A 49 16.97 -10.15 3.40
C GLU A 49 15.99 -11.19 3.94
N VAL A 50 14.80 -11.29 3.35
CA VAL A 50 13.79 -12.27 3.77
C VAL A 50 13.87 -13.59 3.01
N GLY A 51 14.90 -13.76 2.16
CA GLY A 51 15.14 -15.02 1.45
C GLY A 51 14.20 -15.29 0.27
N ILE A 52 13.57 -14.26 -0.27
CA ILE A 52 12.68 -14.37 -1.42
C ILE A 52 13.41 -13.85 -2.66
N SER A 53 13.35 -14.59 -3.75
CA SER A 53 13.91 -14.18 -5.03
C SER A 53 12.84 -14.16 -6.12
N ARG A 54 13.13 -13.45 -7.22
CA ARG A 54 12.26 -13.39 -8.41
C ARG A 54 10.87 -12.82 -8.11
N ILE A 55 10.79 -11.83 -7.24
CA ILE A 55 9.56 -11.09 -6.99
C ILE A 55 9.72 -9.63 -7.41
N SER A 56 8.60 -8.99 -7.66
CA SER A 56 8.53 -7.58 -8.04
C SER A 56 7.47 -6.88 -7.19
N PRO A 57 7.41 -5.54 -7.19
CA PRO A 57 6.29 -4.83 -6.56
C PRO A 57 4.92 -5.27 -7.08
N ARG A 58 4.83 -5.65 -8.36
CA ARG A 58 3.61 -6.22 -8.94
C ARG A 58 3.22 -7.53 -8.27
N THR A 59 4.18 -8.36 -7.90
CA THR A 59 3.94 -9.62 -7.17
C THR A 59 3.28 -9.34 -5.82
N LEU A 60 3.77 -8.35 -5.08
CA LEU A 60 3.16 -7.93 -3.82
C LEU A 60 1.73 -7.44 -4.00
N ARG A 61 1.50 -6.63 -5.02
CA ARG A 61 0.18 -6.12 -5.35
C ARG A 61 -0.80 -7.26 -5.65
N HIS A 62 -0.38 -8.22 -6.43
CA HIS A 62 -1.18 -9.41 -6.75
C HIS A 62 -1.49 -10.25 -5.51
N SER A 63 -0.49 -10.49 -4.68
CA SER A 63 -0.65 -11.23 -3.42
C SER A 63 -1.61 -10.52 -2.46
N TYR A 64 -1.53 -9.20 -2.36
CA TYR A 64 -2.43 -8.38 -1.56
C TYR A 64 -3.88 -8.53 -2.03
N ALA A 65 -4.11 -8.43 -3.34
CA ALA A 65 -5.44 -8.60 -3.93
C ALA A 65 -6.00 -10.00 -3.63
N THR A 66 -5.20 -11.03 -3.83
CA THR A 66 -5.60 -12.42 -3.59
C THR A 66 -5.98 -12.64 -2.12
N ARG A 67 -5.17 -12.14 -1.19
CA ARG A 67 -5.44 -12.21 0.24
C ARG A 67 -6.75 -11.54 0.64
N LEU A 68 -7.03 -10.37 0.07
CA LEU A 68 -8.29 -9.67 0.34
C LEU A 68 -9.50 -10.47 -0.16
N ILE A 69 -9.41 -11.03 -1.36
CA ILE A 69 -10.48 -11.85 -1.92
C ILE A 69 -10.71 -13.10 -1.07
N GLU A 70 -9.66 -13.78 -0.65
CA GLU A 70 -9.72 -14.95 0.24
C GLU A 70 -10.39 -14.64 1.58
N ARG A 71 -10.28 -13.39 2.04
CA ARG A 71 -10.92 -12.93 3.29
C ARG A 71 -12.34 -12.38 3.09
N GLY A 72 -12.90 -12.56 1.90
CA GLY A 72 -14.28 -12.20 1.61
C GLY A 72 -14.51 -10.74 1.23
N VAL A 73 -13.47 -9.99 0.92
CA VAL A 73 -13.61 -8.62 0.45
C VAL A 73 -14.14 -8.62 -0.98
N ASP A 74 -15.16 -7.81 -1.25
CA ASP A 74 -15.76 -7.69 -2.58
C ASP A 74 -14.70 -7.25 -3.60
N ILE A 75 -14.74 -7.86 -4.79
CA ILE A 75 -13.75 -7.60 -5.85
C ILE A 75 -13.72 -6.14 -6.30
N ARG A 76 -14.86 -5.45 -6.25
CA ARG A 76 -14.93 -4.01 -6.60
C ARG A 76 -14.14 -3.16 -5.61
N ILE A 77 -14.20 -3.52 -4.33
CA ILE A 77 -13.43 -2.85 -3.27
C ILE A 77 -11.95 -3.13 -3.45
N VAL A 78 -11.58 -4.36 -3.79
CA VAL A 78 -10.19 -4.73 -4.09
C VAL A 78 -9.65 -3.88 -5.26
N GLN A 79 -10.44 -3.70 -6.31
CA GLN A 79 -10.05 -2.87 -7.45
C GLN A 79 -9.81 -1.41 -7.03
N ILE A 80 -10.65 -0.86 -6.15
CA ILE A 80 -10.48 0.49 -5.61
C ILE A 80 -9.19 0.59 -4.81
N LEU A 81 -8.92 -0.37 -3.94
CA LEU A 81 -7.71 -0.40 -3.11
C LEU A 81 -6.44 -0.52 -3.95
N LEU A 82 -6.50 -1.19 -5.08
CA LEU A 82 -5.38 -1.31 -6.01
C LEU A 82 -5.19 -0.07 -6.89
N GLY A 83 -6.03 0.92 -6.75
CA GLY A 83 -5.89 2.15 -7.52
C GLY A 83 -6.33 2.03 -8.97
N HIS A 84 -7.26 1.13 -9.29
CA HIS A 84 -7.88 1.05 -10.62
C HIS A 84 -8.84 2.22 -10.79
N HIS A 85 -8.29 3.39 -11.08
CA HIS A 85 -9.04 4.63 -11.12
C HIS A 85 -9.85 4.78 -12.41
N SER A 86 -11.11 4.36 -12.36
CA SER A 86 -12.12 4.92 -13.24
C SER A 86 -12.99 5.87 -12.41
N ILE A 87 -13.68 6.80 -13.05
CA ILE A 87 -14.65 7.68 -12.38
C ILE A 87 -15.71 6.84 -11.67
N ALA A 88 -16.19 5.77 -12.32
CA ALA A 88 -17.15 4.84 -11.76
C ALA A 88 -16.61 4.15 -10.48
N THR A 89 -15.35 3.74 -10.47
CA THR A 89 -14.72 3.12 -9.30
C THR A 89 -14.64 4.10 -8.13
N THR A 90 -14.26 5.33 -8.38
CA THR A 90 -14.22 6.39 -7.36
C THR A 90 -15.60 6.67 -6.79
N ALA A 91 -16.62 6.74 -7.65
CA ALA A 91 -18.01 6.96 -7.22
C ALA A 91 -18.50 5.81 -6.32
N ILE A 92 -18.19 4.56 -6.64
CA ILE A 92 -18.53 3.39 -5.81
C ILE A 92 -17.92 3.54 -4.42
N TYR A 93 -16.65 3.93 -4.33
CA TYR A 93 -15.97 4.10 -3.05
C TYR A 93 -16.58 5.21 -2.19
N THR A 94 -16.94 6.34 -2.79
CA THR A 94 -17.52 7.47 -2.06
C THR A 94 -18.93 7.16 -1.53
N HIS A 95 -19.61 6.17 -2.10
CA HIS A 95 -20.93 5.73 -1.65
C HIS A 95 -20.89 4.62 -0.59
N LEU A 96 -19.71 4.15 -0.19
CA LEU A 96 -19.60 3.19 0.90
C LEU A 96 -20.05 3.83 2.23
N THR A 97 -20.83 3.09 3.00
CA THR A 97 -21.26 3.53 4.32
C THR A 97 -20.09 3.51 5.32
N GLU A 98 -20.15 4.34 6.33
CA GLU A 98 -19.12 4.39 7.38
C GLU A 98 -18.90 3.05 8.07
N PRO A 99 -19.93 2.26 8.44
CA PRO A 99 -19.73 0.92 8.98
C PRO A 99 -18.96 0.01 8.04
N THR A 100 -19.19 0.08 6.72
CA THR A 100 -18.47 -0.71 5.73
C THR A 100 -17.01 -0.31 5.66
N ARG A 101 -16.72 0.99 5.73
CA ARG A 101 -15.35 1.51 5.76
C ARG A 101 -14.60 1.07 7.00
N ALA A 102 -15.24 1.10 8.16
CA ALA A 102 -14.66 0.64 9.41
C ALA A 102 -14.35 -0.86 9.37
N SER A 103 -15.25 -1.67 8.83
CA SER A 103 -15.07 -3.10 8.61
C SER A 103 -13.90 -3.39 7.69
N LEU A 104 -13.78 -2.66 6.60
CA LEU A 104 -12.66 -2.77 5.65
C LEU A 104 -11.33 -2.45 6.33
N LYS A 105 -11.27 -1.38 7.09
CA LYS A 105 -10.07 -1.01 7.84
C LYS A 105 -9.65 -2.11 8.81
N GLU A 106 -10.61 -2.70 9.51
CA GLU A 106 -10.35 -3.81 10.43
C GLU A 106 -9.74 -5.01 9.70
N VAL A 107 -10.27 -5.37 8.54
CA VAL A 107 -9.71 -6.47 7.71
C VAL A 107 -8.28 -6.16 7.29
N LEU A 108 -8.01 -4.93 6.87
CA LEU A 108 -6.66 -4.50 6.47
C LEU A 108 -5.68 -4.55 7.64
N ASP A 109 -6.07 -4.10 8.81
CA ASP A 109 -5.23 -4.13 10.01
C ASP A 109 -4.91 -5.58 10.42
N LYS A 110 -5.88 -6.47 10.38
CA LYS A 110 -5.70 -7.90 10.64
C LYS A 110 -4.76 -8.56 9.63
N LEU A 111 -4.90 -8.20 8.36
CA LEU A 111 -4.03 -8.71 7.30
C LEU A 111 -2.57 -8.35 7.55
N MET A 112 -2.30 -7.12 7.94
CA MET A 112 -0.95 -6.64 8.25
C MET A 112 -0.40 -7.27 9.53
N THR A 113 -1.23 -7.53 10.53
CA THR A 113 -0.82 -8.18 11.77
C THR A 113 -0.45 -9.65 11.55
N GLY A 114 -1.05 -10.32 10.57
CA GLY A 114 -0.77 -11.70 10.21
C GLY A 114 0.51 -11.89 9.39
N LEU A 115 1.18 -10.81 9.05
CA LEU A 115 2.47 -10.85 8.40
C LEU A 115 3.58 -10.90 9.45
#